data_649d2995a8d325f659bb481b50dabd5b
#
_entry.id   649d2995a8d325f659bb481b50dabd5b
#
_cell.length_a   1.000
_cell.length_b   1.000
_cell.length_c   1.000
_cell.angle_alpha   90.00
_cell.angle_beta   90.00
_cell.angle_gamma   90.00
#
_symmetry.space_group_name_H-M   'P 1'
#
loop_
_entity.id
_entity.type
_entity.pdbx_description
1 polymer ?
#
loop_
_entity_poly.entity_id
_entity_poly.type
_entity_poly.pdbx_seq_one_letter_code
_entity_poly.pdbx_strand_id
1 'polypeptide(L)'
;DKAGALAESVFEADAGAGISNIKQDDLALPFLKVLGQLSPECNKRDAKHVEGAEPGMIINTVTNELFDGVKGIDVLPVYYKRQYIEWQDRGESQGAPVHIYEAGDDIPQTTRDKGNKDRLANGNYLENTASHFVVVLGKNPSSALISMKATQLKISRKWNSMMMGIKMQGKNGLFTPPTYSHIYKLKTVQQSNDKGTWFGWDVSKVGPVTNKSVY
;
A
#
# COMPACT_ATOMS: atom_id res chain seq x y z
N ASP A 1 -23.47 8.51 -32.58
CA ASP A 1 -24.04 7.28 -32.00
C ASP A 1 -23.53 7.13 -30.58
N LYS A 2 -24.32 7.59 -29.61
CA LYS A 2 -24.14 7.27 -28.19
C LYS A 2 -24.79 5.92 -27.96
N ALA A 3 -24.05 4.83 -28.07
CA ALA A 3 -24.41 3.60 -27.40
C ALA A 3 -24.40 3.89 -25.90
N GLY A 4 -25.58 4.18 -25.34
CA GLY A 4 -25.74 4.53 -23.94
C GLY A 4 -25.30 3.36 -23.09
N ALA A 5 -24.39 3.59 -22.13
CA ALA A 5 -24.17 2.67 -21.04
C ALA A 5 -25.54 2.38 -20.39
N LEU A 6 -25.83 1.11 -20.16
CA LEU A 6 -27.02 0.70 -19.41
C LEU A 6 -26.99 1.41 -18.04
N ALA A 7 -28.15 1.87 -17.59
CA ALA A 7 -28.25 2.50 -16.30
C ALA A 7 -27.81 1.53 -15.19
N GLU A 8 -27.11 2.03 -14.17
CA GLU A 8 -26.60 1.22 -13.03
C GLU A 8 -27.73 0.38 -12.40
N SER A 9 -28.96 0.90 -12.37
CA SER A 9 -30.14 0.22 -11.86
C SER A 9 -30.50 -1.09 -12.61
N VAL A 10 -30.06 -1.24 -13.87
CA VAL A 10 -30.30 -2.49 -14.62
C VAL A 10 -29.45 -3.64 -14.07
N PHE A 11 -28.24 -3.32 -13.60
CA PHE A 11 -27.31 -4.31 -13.05
C PHE A 11 -27.54 -4.56 -11.56
N GLU A 12 -28.24 -3.68 -10.86
CA GLU A 12 -28.51 -3.82 -9.42
C GLU A 12 -29.34 -5.08 -9.12
N ALA A 13 -30.28 -5.43 -10.00
CA ALA A 13 -31.10 -6.63 -9.85
C ALA A 13 -30.27 -7.93 -9.90
N ASP A 14 -29.16 -7.94 -10.65
CA ASP A 14 -28.25 -9.07 -10.84
C ASP A 14 -26.94 -8.90 -10.04
N ALA A 15 -26.97 -8.06 -9.01
CA ALA A 15 -25.77 -7.78 -8.21
C ALA A 15 -25.17 -9.08 -7.65
N GLY A 16 -23.86 -9.28 -7.90
CA GLY A 16 -23.13 -10.48 -7.47
C GLY A 16 -23.31 -11.70 -8.38
N ALA A 17 -24.13 -11.63 -9.43
CA ALA A 17 -24.25 -12.73 -10.38
C ALA A 17 -22.90 -12.99 -11.10
N GLY A 18 -22.54 -14.26 -11.20
CA GLY A 18 -21.29 -14.69 -11.84
C GLY A 18 -20.05 -14.65 -10.95
N ILE A 19 -20.09 -13.98 -9.78
CA ILE A 19 -18.96 -13.88 -8.85
C ILE A 19 -19.20 -14.59 -7.51
N SER A 20 -20.34 -15.25 -7.33
CA SER A 20 -20.74 -15.89 -6.07
C SER A 20 -19.79 -17.00 -5.58
N ASN A 21 -19.01 -17.59 -6.48
CA ASN A 21 -18.05 -18.66 -6.17
C ASN A 21 -16.61 -18.16 -5.99
N ILE A 22 -16.33 -16.87 -6.24
CA ILE A 22 -15.00 -16.29 -6.05
C ILE A 22 -14.71 -16.17 -4.55
N LYS A 23 -13.63 -16.81 -4.12
CA LYS A 23 -13.13 -16.76 -2.73
C LYS A 23 -11.96 -15.79 -2.65
N GLN A 24 -11.54 -15.47 -1.42
CA GLN A 24 -10.41 -14.58 -1.18
C GLN A 24 -9.11 -15.08 -1.83
N ASP A 25 -8.91 -16.38 -1.87
CA ASP A 25 -7.72 -17.01 -2.48
C ASP A 25 -7.71 -16.91 -4.02
N ASP A 26 -8.85 -16.59 -4.63
CA ASP A 26 -9.00 -16.36 -6.06
C ASP A 26 -8.73 -14.90 -6.46
N LEU A 27 -8.45 -14.04 -5.50
CA LEU A 27 -8.25 -12.61 -5.72
C LEU A 27 -6.77 -12.25 -5.65
N ALA A 28 -6.29 -11.48 -6.62
CA ALA A 28 -4.98 -10.84 -6.51
C ALA A 28 -5.03 -9.70 -5.48
N LEU A 29 -4.04 -9.64 -4.58
CA LEU A 29 -3.94 -8.56 -3.61
C LEU A 29 -3.46 -7.28 -4.30
N PRO A 30 -4.27 -6.22 -4.36
CA PRO A 30 -3.85 -4.97 -4.97
C PRO A 30 -2.88 -4.20 -4.08
N PHE A 31 -1.68 -3.91 -4.60
CA PHE A 31 -0.74 -3.01 -3.96
C PHE A 31 -0.82 -1.62 -4.57
N LEU A 32 -0.69 -0.59 -3.75
CA LEU A 32 -0.34 0.75 -4.20
C LEU A 32 1.18 0.89 -4.16
N LYS A 33 1.76 1.10 -5.32
CA LYS A 33 3.22 1.18 -5.52
C LYS A 33 3.58 2.58 -6.02
N VAL A 34 4.62 3.17 -5.45
CA VAL A 34 5.25 4.38 -5.99
C VAL A 34 6.16 3.99 -7.14
N LEU A 35 5.96 4.60 -8.29
CA LEU A 35 6.80 4.38 -9.47
C LEU A 35 8.11 5.16 -9.34
N GLY A 36 9.21 4.49 -9.61
CA GLY A 36 10.54 5.07 -9.67
C GLY A 36 11.06 5.14 -11.12
N GLN A 37 12.24 5.73 -11.30
CA GLN A 37 12.91 5.87 -12.59
C GLN A 37 13.12 4.51 -13.32
N LEU A 38 13.39 3.45 -12.54
CA LEU A 38 13.65 2.11 -13.07
C LEU A 38 12.44 1.18 -12.99
N SER A 39 11.26 1.70 -12.69
CA SER A 39 10.03 0.91 -12.67
C SER A 39 9.70 0.41 -14.08
N PRO A 40 9.49 -0.90 -14.27
CA PRO A 40 9.17 -1.45 -15.58
C PRO A 40 7.92 -0.83 -16.20
N GLU A 41 6.96 -0.43 -15.38
CA GLU A 41 5.74 0.24 -15.81
C GLU A 41 6.01 1.57 -16.55
N CYS A 42 7.13 2.25 -16.23
CA CYS A 42 7.55 3.48 -16.88
C CYS A 42 8.37 3.26 -18.17
N ASN A 43 8.80 2.02 -18.44
CA ASN A 43 9.65 1.72 -19.59
C ASN A 43 8.83 1.23 -20.78
N LYS A 44 8.71 2.03 -21.81
CA LYS A 44 7.93 1.72 -23.04
C LYS A 44 8.32 0.42 -23.75
N ARG A 45 9.50 -0.14 -23.46
CA ARG A 45 9.97 -1.40 -24.08
C ARG A 45 9.79 -2.60 -23.16
N ASP A 46 9.31 -2.39 -21.94
CA ASP A 46 9.07 -3.48 -20.97
C ASP A 46 7.68 -4.09 -21.20
N ALA A 47 7.56 -5.39 -21.04
CA ALA A 47 6.27 -6.09 -21.15
C ALA A 47 5.24 -5.63 -20.08
N LYS A 48 5.72 -5.02 -18.99
CA LYS A 48 4.88 -4.47 -17.91
C LYS A 48 4.60 -2.98 -18.08
N HIS A 49 4.94 -2.38 -19.24
CA HIS A 49 4.67 -0.97 -19.48
C HIS A 49 3.19 -0.65 -19.32
N VAL A 50 2.93 0.46 -18.64
CA VAL A 50 1.57 1.02 -18.50
C VAL A 50 1.56 2.39 -19.15
N GLU A 51 0.65 2.60 -20.10
CA GLU A 51 0.56 3.87 -20.82
C GLU A 51 0.28 5.03 -19.86
N GLY A 52 1.06 6.10 -19.98
CA GLY A 52 0.97 7.26 -19.10
C GLY A 52 1.68 7.10 -17.74
N ALA A 53 2.32 5.97 -17.48
CA ALA A 53 3.08 5.77 -16.24
C ALA A 53 4.38 6.59 -16.25
N GLU A 54 4.56 7.42 -15.22
CA GLU A 54 5.74 8.24 -15.02
C GLU A 54 6.33 8.05 -13.59
N PRO A 55 7.65 8.24 -13.41
CA PRO A 55 8.25 8.24 -12.09
C PRO A 55 7.59 9.25 -11.15
N GLY A 56 7.32 8.84 -9.93
CA GLY A 56 6.62 9.66 -8.94
C GLY A 56 5.11 9.46 -8.92
N MET A 57 4.52 8.80 -9.90
CA MET A 57 3.11 8.40 -9.84
C MET A 57 2.90 7.22 -8.90
N ILE A 58 1.65 7.00 -8.52
CA ILE A 58 1.19 5.85 -7.75
C ILE A 58 0.43 4.94 -8.70
N ILE A 59 0.68 3.63 -8.66
CA ILE A 59 -0.04 2.62 -9.44
C ILE A 59 -0.69 1.58 -8.54
N ASN A 60 -1.92 1.17 -8.91
CA ASN A 60 -2.53 -0.05 -8.39
C ASN A 60 -2.02 -1.23 -9.23
N THR A 61 -1.35 -2.19 -8.59
CA THR A 61 -0.66 -3.28 -9.29
C THR A 61 -1.58 -4.32 -9.93
N VAL A 62 -2.87 -4.31 -9.61
CA VAL A 62 -3.86 -5.24 -10.17
C VAL A 62 -4.63 -4.59 -11.31
N THR A 63 -5.09 -3.36 -11.13
CA THR A 63 -5.93 -2.65 -12.11
C THR A 63 -5.12 -1.81 -13.10
N ASN A 64 -3.83 -1.57 -12.83
CA ASN A 64 -2.97 -0.62 -13.53
C ASN A 64 -3.48 0.83 -13.48
N GLU A 65 -4.41 1.13 -12.58
CA GLU A 65 -4.88 2.51 -12.37
C GLU A 65 -3.73 3.37 -11.85
N LEU A 66 -3.54 4.51 -12.52
CA LEU A 66 -2.50 5.49 -12.21
C LEU A 66 -3.08 6.68 -11.47
N PHE A 67 -2.37 7.12 -10.43
CA PHE A 67 -2.71 8.31 -9.66
C PHE A 67 -1.55 9.29 -9.70
N ASP A 68 -1.87 10.57 -9.83
CA ASP A 68 -0.90 11.66 -9.74
C ASP A 68 -0.31 11.72 -8.33
N GLY A 69 0.99 11.49 -8.20
CA GLY A 69 1.67 11.45 -6.90
C GLY A 69 1.73 12.80 -6.19
N VAL A 70 1.70 13.93 -6.94
CA VAL A 70 1.71 15.29 -6.36
C VAL A 70 0.35 15.64 -5.79
N LYS A 71 -0.73 15.36 -6.52
CA LYS A 71 -2.10 15.53 -6.02
C LYS A 71 -2.37 14.57 -4.87
N GLY A 72 -1.85 13.34 -4.98
CA GLY A 72 -2.03 12.28 -4.01
C GLY A 72 -3.42 11.66 -4.05
N ILE A 73 -3.61 10.71 -3.17
CA ILE A 73 -4.86 9.96 -2.99
C ILE A 73 -5.35 10.09 -1.55
N ASP A 74 -6.66 10.10 -1.39
CA ASP A 74 -7.29 10.03 -0.07
C ASP A 74 -7.55 8.58 0.28
N VAL A 75 -7.14 8.18 1.47
CA VAL A 75 -7.28 6.80 1.95
C VAL A 75 -7.86 6.75 3.34
N LEU A 76 -8.57 5.66 3.60
CA LEU A 76 -9.06 5.29 4.91
C LEU A 76 -8.25 4.10 5.41
N PRO A 77 -7.41 4.23 6.46
CA PRO A 77 -6.65 3.10 7.00
C PRO A 77 -7.58 2.16 7.75
N VAL A 78 -7.49 0.87 7.42
CA VAL A 78 -8.36 -0.18 8.00
C VAL A 78 -7.59 -1.07 8.95
N TYR A 79 -6.39 -1.47 8.58
CA TYR A 79 -5.58 -2.40 9.36
C TYR A 79 -4.10 -2.15 9.13
N TYR A 80 -3.29 -2.39 10.16
CA TYR A 80 -1.84 -2.30 10.13
C TYR A 80 -1.21 -3.62 10.56
N LYS A 81 -0.15 -4.03 9.84
CA LYS A 81 0.61 -5.22 10.13
C LYS A 81 2.09 -4.97 9.95
N ARG A 82 2.91 -5.45 10.86
CA ARG A 82 4.36 -5.45 10.73
C ARG A 82 4.87 -6.87 10.67
N GLN A 83 5.70 -7.14 9.69
CA GLN A 83 6.28 -8.46 9.43
C GLN A 83 7.78 -8.33 9.13
N TYR A 84 8.51 -9.41 9.37
CA TYR A 84 9.86 -9.59 8.84
C TYR A 84 9.78 -10.67 7.77
N ILE A 85 10.14 -10.31 6.54
CA ILE A 85 10.01 -11.19 5.38
C ILE A 85 11.40 -11.65 4.96
N GLU A 86 11.59 -12.96 4.90
CA GLU A 86 12.82 -13.57 4.44
C GLU A 86 12.82 -13.69 2.92
N TRP A 87 13.86 -13.17 2.30
CA TRP A 87 14.04 -13.17 0.86
C TRP A 87 15.39 -13.77 0.47
N GLN A 88 15.40 -14.45 -0.68
CA GLN A 88 16.63 -14.75 -1.43
C GLN A 88 17.05 -13.52 -2.25
N ASP A 89 18.32 -13.48 -2.66
CA ASP A 89 18.78 -12.44 -3.57
C ASP A 89 18.12 -12.55 -4.95
N ARG A 90 18.12 -11.43 -5.68
CA ARG A 90 17.60 -11.40 -7.05
C ARG A 90 18.44 -12.34 -7.93
N GLY A 91 17.75 -13.18 -8.70
CA GLY A 91 18.37 -14.21 -9.55
C GLY A 91 18.34 -15.61 -8.93
N GLU A 92 18.23 -15.72 -7.61
CA GLU A 92 18.02 -16.99 -6.90
C GLU A 92 16.56 -17.19 -6.49
N SER A 93 15.82 -16.10 -6.39
CA SER A 93 14.43 -16.08 -5.96
C SER A 93 13.45 -16.30 -7.12
N GLN A 94 12.43 -17.10 -6.90
CA GLN A 94 11.27 -17.22 -7.78
C GLN A 94 10.23 -16.08 -7.58
N GLY A 95 10.58 -15.02 -6.82
CA GLY A 95 9.73 -13.88 -6.56
C GLY A 95 8.79 -14.03 -5.37
N ALA A 96 8.78 -15.20 -4.72
CA ALA A 96 8.03 -15.45 -3.49
C ALA A 96 8.93 -15.30 -2.25
N PRO A 97 8.39 -14.90 -1.09
CA PRO A 97 9.13 -14.92 0.16
C PRO A 97 9.47 -16.37 0.58
N VAL A 98 10.64 -16.55 1.19
CA VAL A 98 11.05 -17.85 1.74
C VAL A 98 10.29 -18.15 3.03
N HIS A 99 10.18 -17.13 3.90
CA HIS A 99 9.45 -17.20 5.15
C HIS A 99 8.92 -15.81 5.55
N ILE A 100 7.84 -15.80 6.30
CA ILE A 100 7.24 -14.59 6.86
C ILE A 100 7.14 -14.78 8.36
N TYR A 101 7.83 -13.93 9.12
CA TYR A 101 7.78 -13.87 10.57
C TYR A 101 6.75 -12.83 10.99
N GLU A 102 5.78 -13.25 11.77
CA GLU A 102 4.70 -12.42 12.28
C GLU A 102 5.08 -11.71 13.59
N ALA A 103 4.23 -10.79 14.04
CA ALA A 103 4.42 -10.17 15.34
C ALA A 103 4.31 -11.24 16.47
N GLY A 104 5.37 -11.38 17.26
CA GLY A 104 5.45 -12.36 18.34
C GLY A 104 6.28 -13.61 18.01
N ASP A 105 6.66 -13.80 16.75
CA ASP A 105 7.61 -14.84 16.36
C ASP A 105 9.03 -14.49 16.83
N ASP A 106 9.83 -15.51 17.07
CA ASP A 106 11.27 -15.34 17.31
C ASP A 106 11.96 -14.95 16.00
N ILE A 107 12.39 -13.69 15.94
CA ILE A 107 13.09 -13.17 14.76
C ILE A 107 14.55 -13.63 14.79
N PRO A 108 15.04 -14.36 13.76
CA PRO A 108 16.42 -14.80 13.71
C PRO A 108 17.41 -13.64 13.75
N GLN A 109 18.58 -13.88 14.34
CA GLN A 109 19.66 -12.91 14.35
C GLN A 109 20.19 -12.67 12.94
N THR A 110 20.50 -11.43 12.65
CA THR A 110 21.04 -10.99 11.35
C THR A 110 22.31 -10.20 11.51
N THR A 111 23.11 -10.17 10.45
CA THR A 111 24.28 -9.31 10.32
C THR A 111 24.05 -8.34 9.17
N ARG A 112 24.30 -7.05 9.40
CA ARG A 112 24.17 -6.02 8.37
C ARG A 112 25.30 -6.14 7.36
N ASP A 113 24.98 -6.36 6.08
CA ASP A 113 25.95 -6.41 5.00
C ASP A 113 26.29 -5.00 4.46
N LYS A 114 27.29 -4.93 3.56
CA LYS A 114 27.71 -3.67 2.91
C LYS A 114 26.61 -3.03 2.04
N GLY A 115 25.64 -3.84 1.59
CA GLY A 115 24.45 -3.40 0.84
C GLY A 115 23.30 -2.92 1.72
N ASN A 116 23.50 -2.85 3.05
CA ASN A 116 22.49 -2.53 4.05
C ASN A 116 21.34 -3.55 4.14
N LYS A 117 21.58 -4.81 3.76
CA LYS A 117 20.64 -5.91 4.00
C LYS A 117 20.97 -6.61 5.32
N ASP A 118 19.93 -7.00 6.04
CA ASP A 118 20.04 -7.78 7.28
C ASP A 118 20.12 -9.26 6.92
N ARG A 119 21.34 -9.79 6.84
CA ARG A 119 21.64 -11.16 6.39
C ARG A 119 21.46 -12.18 7.50
N LEU A 120 20.80 -13.28 7.12
CA LEU A 120 20.70 -14.51 7.90
C LEU A 120 21.91 -15.42 7.69
N ALA A 121 22.10 -16.39 8.58
CA ALA A 121 23.18 -17.38 8.48
C ALA A 121 23.13 -18.23 7.18
N ASN A 122 21.94 -18.42 6.62
CA ASN A 122 21.72 -19.16 5.37
C ASN A 122 21.97 -18.32 4.09
N GLY A 123 22.39 -17.06 4.23
CA GLY A 123 22.66 -16.16 3.11
C GLY A 123 21.43 -15.33 2.65
N ASN A 124 20.22 -15.70 3.02
CA ASN A 124 19.04 -14.91 2.77
C ASN A 124 19.06 -13.59 3.55
N TYR A 125 18.12 -12.69 3.31
CA TYR A 125 18.02 -11.46 4.09
C TYR A 125 16.60 -11.26 4.63
N LEU A 126 16.52 -10.63 5.79
CA LEU A 126 15.26 -10.19 6.39
C LEU A 126 14.94 -8.76 6.00
N GLU A 127 13.72 -8.55 5.57
CA GLU A 127 13.17 -7.22 5.27
C GLU A 127 12.06 -6.88 6.25
N ASN A 128 12.29 -5.87 7.08
CA ASN A 128 11.26 -5.32 7.96
C ASN A 128 10.23 -4.56 7.12
N THR A 129 9.00 -5.02 7.11
CA THR A 129 7.93 -4.55 6.26
C THR A 129 6.74 -4.10 7.10
N ALA A 130 6.33 -2.84 6.93
CA ALA A 130 5.12 -2.28 7.51
C ALA A 130 4.03 -2.25 6.44
N SER A 131 2.97 -2.98 6.64
CA SER A 131 1.84 -3.11 5.72
C SER A 131 0.63 -2.35 6.25
N HIS A 132 0.16 -1.37 5.48
CA HIS A 132 -1.05 -0.61 5.75
C HIS A 132 -2.13 -1.03 4.78
N PHE A 133 -3.20 -1.63 5.28
CA PHE A 133 -4.39 -1.96 4.52
C PHE A 133 -5.30 -0.73 4.53
N VAL A 134 -5.71 -0.29 3.36
CA VAL A 134 -6.48 0.94 3.18
C VAL A 134 -7.64 0.74 2.23
N VAL A 135 -8.63 1.60 2.34
CA VAL A 135 -9.60 1.85 1.28
C VAL A 135 -9.19 3.15 0.59
N VAL A 136 -8.94 3.09 -0.71
CA VAL A 136 -8.72 4.26 -1.56
C VAL A 136 -10.07 4.91 -1.79
N LEU A 137 -10.19 6.18 -1.42
CA LEU A 137 -11.43 6.93 -1.57
C LEU A 137 -11.48 7.59 -2.96
N GLY A 138 -12.66 7.62 -3.54
CA GLY A 138 -12.89 8.19 -4.85
C GLY A 138 -14.29 7.86 -5.34
N LYS A 139 -14.51 8.01 -6.65
CA LYS A 139 -15.80 7.65 -7.26
C LYS A 139 -16.13 6.16 -7.05
N ASN A 140 -15.11 5.30 -7.16
CA ASN A 140 -15.21 3.86 -6.94
C ASN A 140 -14.22 3.47 -5.84
N PRO A 141 -14.62 3.44 -4.56
CA PRO A 141 -13.74 3.04 -3.47
C PRO A 141 -13.21 1.62 -3.67
N SER A 142 -11.92 1.42 -3.40
CA SER A 142 -11.27 0.11 -3.57
C SER A 142 -10.29 -0.19 -2.44
N SER A 143 -10.20 -1.46 -2.04
CA SER A 143 -9.22 -1.90 -1.06
C SER A 143 -7.85 -2.03 -1.68
N ALA A 144 -6.81 -1.65 -0.95
CA ALA A 144 -5.43 -1.82 -1.38
C ALA A 144 -4.48 -1.98 -0.19
N LEU A 145 -3.28 -2.47 -0.46
CA LEU A 145 -2.19 -2.62 0.49
C LEU A 145 -1.04 -1.68 0.13
N ILE A 146 -0.50 -1.01 1.14
CA ILE A 146 0.70 -0.20 1.02
C ILE A 146 1.79 -0.85 1.85
N SER A 147 2.86 -1.30 1.19
CA SER A 147 4.02 -1.90 1.84
C SER A 147 5.13 -0.86 1.98
N MET A 148 5.47 -0.52 3.21
CA MET A 148 6.55 0.42 3.54
C MET A 148 7.71 -0.31 4.17
N LYS A 149 8.92 -0.13 3.60
CA LYS A 149 10.14 -0.79 4.02
C LYS A 149 11.34 0.15 3.93
N ALA A 150 12.48 -0.24 4.48
CA ALA A 150 13.72 0.53 4.47
C ALA A 150 13.48 2.00 4.90
N THR A 151 13.81 2.96 4.03
CA THR A 151 13.65 4.40 4.31
C THR A 151 12.19 4.82 4.55
N GLN A 152 11.22 4.02 4.05
CA GLN A 152 9.78 4.33 4.21
C GLN A 152 9.23 3.91 5.58
N LEU A 153 9.95 3.12 6.36
CA LEU A 153 9.53 2.75 7.73
C LEU A 153 9.35 3.99 8.63
N LYS A 154 10.10 5.06 8.40
CA LYS A 154 9.91 6.32 9.13
C LYS A 154 8.55 6.96 8.84
N ILE A 155 8.05 6.83 7.60
CA ILE A 155 6.74 7.35 7.19
C ILE A 155 5.63 6.51 7.81
N SER A 156 5.77 5.18 7.79
CA SER A 156 4.86 4.27 8.49
C SER A 156 4.75 4.62 9.98
N ARG A 157 5.88 4.83 10.67
CA ARG A 157 5.90 5.24 12.09
C ARG A 157 5.21 6.59 12.32
N LYS A 158 5.48 7.57 11.45
CA LYS A 158 4.79 8.88 11.48
C LYS A 158 3.27 8.70 11.37
N TRP A 159 2.82 7.87 10.42
CA TRP A 159 1.40 7.61 10.20
C TRP A 159 0.75 6.93 11.41
N ASN A 160 1.37 5.87 11.93
CA ASN A 160 0.90 5.18 13.14
C ASN A 160 0.81 6.14 14.34
N SER A 161 1.81 7.03 14.52
CA SER A 161 1.79 8.03 15.58
C SER A 161 0.66 9.05 15.41
N MET A 162 0.37 9.46 14.18
CA MET A 162 -0.78 10.33 13.90
C MET A 162 -2.10 9.65 14.26
N MET A 163 -2.29 8.38 13.91
CA MET A 163 -3.50 7.61 14.25
C MET A 163 -3.67 7.43 15.76
N MET A 164 -2.61 7.00 16.44
CA MET A 164 -2.62 6.78 17.89
C MET A 164 -2.78 8.08 18.71
N GLY A 165 -2.33 9.19 18.15
CA GLY A 165 -2.44 10.52 18.80
C GLY A 165 -3.85 11.12 18.77
N ILE A 166 -4.77 10.57 17.95
CA ILE A 166 -6.13 11.07 17.91
C ILE A 166 -6.88 10.65 19.17
N LYS A 167 -7.53 11.62 19.82
CA LYS A 167 -8.42 11.40 20.96
C LYS A 167 -9.77 12.01 20.67
N MET A 168 -10.82 11.29 20.99
CA MET A 168 -12.21 11.72 20.87
C MET A 168 -12.89 11.64 22.23
N GLN A 169 -13.84 12.57 22.48
CA GLN A 169 -14.62 12.57 23.70
C GLN A 169 -15.81 11.61 23.54
N GLY A 170 -15.86 10.58 24.36
CA GLY A 170 -16.97 9.67 24.47
C GLY A 170 -17.77 9.85 25.78
N LYS A 171 -18.77 9.02 25.99
CA LYS A 171 -19.59 9.03 27.21
C LYS A 171 -18.76 8.76 28.46
N ASN A 172 -17.74 7.90 28.36
CA ASN A 172 -16.89 7.46 29.46
C ASN A 172 -15.52 8.13 29.51
N GLY A 173 -15.35 9.28 28.83
CA GLY A 173 -14.10 10.03 28.78
C GLY A 173 -13.42 9.96 27.41
N LEU A 174 -12.13 10.31 27.40
CA LEU A 174 -11.33 10.30 26.16
C LEU A 174 -11.01 8.87 25.73
N PHE A 175 -11.15 8.61 24.43
CA PHE A 175 -10.77 7.32 23.82
C PHE A 175 -10.00 7.53 22.52
N THR A 176 -9.22 6.52 22.12
CA THR A 176 -8.59 6.48 20.81
C THR A 176 -9.57 5.84 19.83
N PRO A 177 -10.00 6.57 18.79
CA PRO A 177 -10.94 6.02 17.82
C PRO A 177 -10.25 4.97 16.93
N PRO A 178 -11.02 4.13 16.21
CA PRO A 178 -10.47 3.19 15.25
C PRO A 178 -9.70 3.91 14.12
N THR A 179 -8.79 3.23 13.46
CA THR A 179 -7.93 3.80 12.41
C THR A 179 -8.74 4.41 11.27
N TYR A 180 -9.88 3.83 10.95
CA TYR A 180 -10.81 4.29 9.91
C TYR A 180 -11.74 5.44 10.33
N SER A 181 -11.47 6.08 11.46
CA SER A 181 -12.20 7.31 11.89
C SER A 181 -11.76 8.56 11.13
N HIS A 182 -10.59 8.54 10.51
CA HIS A 182 -10.01 9.70 9.83
C HIS A 182 -9.47 9.33 8.45
N ILE A 183 -9.60 10.29 7.54
CA ILE A 183 -9.06 10.23 6.19
C ILE A 183 -7.63 10.79 6.19
N TYR A 184 -6.76 10.13 5.45
CA TYR A 184 -5.37 10.54 5.22
C TYR A 184 -5.12 10.73 3.74
N LYS A 185 -4.28 11.71 3.42
CA LYS A 185 -3.77 11.93 2.08
C LYS A 185 -2.37 11.35 1.96
N LEU A 186 -2.20 10.50 0.96
CA LEU A 186 -0.92 9.94 0.57
C LEU A 186 -0.46 10.64 -0.71
N LYS A 187 0.75 11.17 -0.66
CA LYS A 187 1.45 11.78 -1.79
C LYS A 187 2.77 11.07 -2.01
N THR A 188 3.38 11.35 -3.13
CA THR A 188 4.77 10.97 -3.38
C THR A 188 5.66 12.20 -3.36
N VAL A 189 6.86 12.03 -2.81
CA VAL A 189 7.87 13.08 -2.75
C VAL A 189 9.20 12.52 -3.25
N GLN A 190 9.92 13.34 -4.00
CA GLN A 190 11.27 13.02 -4.42
C GLN A 190 12.21 13.14 -3.22
N GLN A 191 13.05 12.14 -3.05
CA GLN A 191 14.07 12.05 -2.03
C GLN A 191 15.41 11.79 -2.69
N SER A 192 16.50 12.28 -2.09
CA SER A 192 17.86 12.06 -2.58
C SER A 192 18.84 11.89 -1.44
N ASN A 193 19.92 11.18 -1.72
CA ASN A 193 21.13 11.09 -0.91
C ASN A 193 22.33 10.84 -1.83
N ASP A 194 23.50 10.59 -1.26
CA ASP A 194 24.73 10.33 -2.00
C ASP A 194 24.67 9.10 -2.93
N LYS A 195 23.67 8.23 -2.76
CA LYS A 195 23.46 7.00 -3.56
C LYS A 195 22.48 7.21 -4.71
N GLY A 196 21.78 8.36 -4.79
CA GLY A 196 20.84 8.66 -5.86
C GLY A 196 19.54 9.31 -5.40
N THR A 197 18.61 9.35 -6.34
CA THR A 197 17.29 9.96 -6.19
C THR A 197 16.21 8.91 -6.38
N TRP A 198 15.18 8.97 -5.53
CA TRP A 198 14.02 8.10 -5.61
C TRP A 198 12.75 8.83 -5.17
N PHE A 199 11.60 8.24 -5.41
CA PHE A 199 10.33 8.72 -4.90
C PHE A 199 9.89 7.86 -3.70
N GLY A 200 9.35 8.50 -2.68
CA GLY A 200 8.81 7.86 -1.49
C GLY A 200 7.47 8.44 -1.10
N TRP A 201 6.81 7.77 -0.16
CA TRP A 201 5.55 8.23 0.39
C TRP A 201 5.72 9.44 1.31
N ASP A 202 4.73 10.31 1.28
CA ASP A 202 4.43 11.27 2.35
C ASP A 202 2.97 11.11 2.77
N VAL A 203 2.70 11.32 4.06
CA VAL A 203 1.38 11.16 4.66
C VAL A 203 0.98 12.37 5.46
N SER A 204 -0.25 12.83 5.27
CA SER A 204 -0.86 13.90 6.06
C SER A 204 -2.31 13.54 6.43
N LYS A 205 -2.75 14.03 7.57
CA LYS A 205 -4.13 13.88 8.03
C LYS A 205 -5.02 14.88 7.29
N VAL A 206 -6.13 14.41 6.73
CA VAL A 206 -7.16 15.26 6.09
C VAL A 206 -8.18 15.68 7.11
N GLY A 207 -8.84 14.74 7.79
CA GLY A 207 -9.87 15.03 8.77
C GLY A 207 -10.70 13.81 9.14
N PRO A 208 -11.68 13.97 10.01
CA PRO A 208 -12.59 12.88 10.39
C PRO A 208 -13.48 12.47 9.23
N VAL A 209 -13.90 11.21 9.24
CA VAL A 209 -14.94 10.70 8.34
C VAL A 209 -16.27 11.35 8.73
N THR A 210 -16.91 12.03 7.78
CA THR A 210 -18.19 12.72 7.99
C THR A 210 -19.37 12.02 7.28
N ASN A 211 -19.05 11.18 6.29
CA ASN A 211 -20.06 10.47 5.51
C ASN A 211 -20.22 9.03 6.02
N LYS A 212 -21.43 8.68 6.47
CA LYS A 212 -21.76 7.33 6.96
C LYS A 212 -21.58 6.23 5.92
N SER A 213 -21.68 6.55 4.63
CA SER A 213 -21.48 5.56 3.57
C SER A 213 -20.00 5.16 3.36
N VAL A 214 -19.08 5.90 3.96
CA VAL A 214 -17.63 5.60 3.94
C VAL A 214 -17.20 4.84 5.20
N TYR A 215 -17.98 4.91 6.27
CA TYR A 215 -17.76 4.25 7.55
C TYR A 215 -18.37 2.83 7.53
#